data_5ef272a420bf5780afc089d35f1af30a
#
_entry.id   5ef272a420bf5780afc089d35f1af30a
#
_cell.length_a   1.000
_cell.length_b   1.000
_cell.length_c   1.000
_cell.angle_alpha   90.00
_cell.angle_beta   90.00
_cell.angle_gamma   90.00
#
_symmetry.space_group_name_H-M   'P 1'
#
loop_
_entity.id
_entity.type
_entity.pdbx_description
1 polymer ?
#
loop_
_entity_poly.entity_id
_entity_poly.type
_entity_poly.pdbx_seq_one_letter_code
_entity_poly.pdbx_strand_id
1 'polypeptide(L)'
;MGGKTNKILKGAFAGLVSAVLCLPLMAGCGGGAADYTNVIKLQDNQALLTNPDMGFNFTYYANTIYDFNNTLHPGDYLDDFPCDTIFFRIGWNWIEPEEGKFNWEFTDDIADEWIARGKNIAFCWVVTYPGDQSTPLWVKEAGAEGVQYAYTAESQTDGSVEYIMKPVMEDGTLGAGDQRFSNLPKDAQDYALNRGNRNDPAYNNGEEVTEGDYENYRGSWVVNYDDPVFLEKWENFLKAAGERYDDNPAVQFVEIGSFGDWGEGHNTNTRANSISQSTKRKHFELYLKYFENVQLMVNDDAIEGTELVSFTKENGIGLSDHSVQVPYAGGPAEGMTGNVAYASLYWRDLPVLLEHHNGTTFMETYYNAIVDCHATFARINCDPYVASLSEWKDMIARKLGYRLVFSEVRTTDIYAGAEVQIQFDMTNEGSAPCYAGGNPTFYLVDSLGRVHATAVSEFNVRDLSVADRGEEAESMTGTAVLQIPDALIDDDYYICVSVVRDENTSYNLPLDYQDGTRQRYQIATFTVGADE
;
A
#
# COMPACT_ATOMS: atom_id res chain seq x y z
N MET A 1 -19.99 15.65 34.77
CA MET A 1 -18.80 16.31 35.33
C MET A 1 -17.69 15.29 35.39
N GLY A 2 -16.60 15.52 34.72
CA GLY A 2 -15.45 14.64 34.65
C GLY A 2 -15.14 14.26 33.19
N GLY A 3 -14.57 15.20 32.45
CA GLY A 3 -14.08 14.93 31.09
C GLY A 3 -12.89 13.99 31.16
N LYS A 4 -12.98 12.87 30.49
CA LYS A 4 -11.84 12.04 30.13
C LYS A 4 -11.27 12.59 28.82
N THR A 5 -10.14 13.24 28.91
CA THR A 5 -9.28 13.54 27.76
C THR A 5 -8.74 12.21 27.23
N ASN A 6 -9.27 11.74 26.13
CA ASN A 6 -8.66 10.66 25.36
C ASN A 6 -7.36 11.18 24.75
N LYS A 7 -6.26 10.66 25.22
CA LYS A 7 -4.97 10.80 24.54
C LYS A 7 -4.99 9.87 23.33
N ILE A 8 -5.08 10.48 22.17
CA ILE A 8 -4.81 9.82 20.88
C ILE A 8 -3.31 9.54 20.87
N LEU A 9 -2.93 8.29 21.07
CA LEU A 9 -1.60 7.78 20.73
C LEU A 9 -1.70 7.22 19.30
N LYS A 10 -1.77 8.09 18.32
CA LYS A 10 -1.33 7.73 16.96
C LYS A 10 0.19 7.58 17.06
N GLY A 11 0.72 6.51 16.53
CA GLY A 11 2.14 6.21 16.53
C GLY A 11 2.93 7.44 16.09
N ALA A 12 3.78 7.88 16.95
CA ALA A 12 4.74 8.97 16.91
C ALA A 12 4.86 9.80 15.63
N PHE A 13 3.95 10.74 15.42
CA PHE A 13 4.17 11.89 14.58
C PHE A 13 3.68 13.16 15.29
N ALA A 14 4.35 13.52 16.36
CA ALA A 14 4.23 14.85 16.93
C ALA A 14 5.65 15.38 17.16
N GLY A 15 6.15 16.14 16.22
CA GLY A 15 7.31 16.97 16.41
C GLY A 15 7.04 17.99 17.51
N LEU A 16 7.46 17.69 18.72
CA LEU A 16 7.57 18.67 19.80
C LEU A 16 8.79 19.54 19.52
N VAL A 17 8.56 20.71 18.99
CA VAL A 17 9.53 21.79 19.03
C VAL A 17 9.63 22.26 20.50
N SER A 18 10.45 21.58 21.26
CA SER A 18 10.95 22.09 22.54
C SER A 18 12.21 22.89 22.26
N ALA A 19 12.08 24.22 22.26
CA ALA A 19 13.24 25.09 22.32
C ALA A 19 13.95 24.87 23.65
N VAL A 20 14.93 23.96 23.66
CA VAL A 20 15.91 23.85 24.74
C VAL A 20 17.04 24.82 24.42
N LEU A 21 17.11 25.88 25.20
CA LEU A 21 18.32 26.72 25.24
C LEU A 21 19.49 25.84 25.69
N CYS A 22 20.29 25.36 24.76
CA CYS A 22 21.59 24.79 25.07
C CYS A 22 22.58 25.90 25.33
N LEU A 23 22.85 26.16 26.60
CA LEU A 23 24.08 26.80 27.01
C LEU A 23 25.25 25.85 26.67
N PRO A 24 26.32 26.31 26.02
CA PRO A 24 27.48 25.48 25.78
C PRO A 24 28.21 25.27 27.10
N LEU A 25 28.11 24.10 27.72
CA LEU A 25 29.09 23.64 28.65
C LEU A 25 30.33 23.26 27.84
N MET A 26 31.29 24.16 27.82
CA MET A 26 32.64 23.87 27.39
C MET A 26 33.31 22.97 28.45
N ALA A 27 33.07 21.67 28.36
CA ALA A 27 33.92 20.68 29.00
C ALA A 27 34.91 20.21 27.94
N GLY A 28 36.12 20.75 28.00
CA GLY A 28 37.23 20.25 27.22
C GLY A 28 37.58 18.83 27.68
N CYS A 29 37.22 17.84 26.85
CA CYS A 29 37.93 16.58 26.75
C CYS A 29 38.44 16.50 25.34
N GLY A 30 39.75 16.50 25.17
CA GLY A 30 40.40 16.24 23.89
C GLY A 30 40.13 14.80 23.47
N GLY A 31 39.05 14.60 22.77
CA GLY A 31 38.81 13.39 21.98
C GLY A 31 39.59 13.54 20.69
N GLY A 32 40.75 12.90 20.60
CA GLY A 32 41.37 12.64 19.31
C GLY A 32 40.36 11.91 18.41
N ALA A 33 40.36 12.21 17.11
CA ALA A 33 39.57 11.45 16.17
C ALA A 33 39.86 9.95 16.38
N ALA A 34 38.82 9.10 16.44
CA ALA A 34 38.98 7.66 16.57
C ALA A 34 39.91 7.15 15.44
N ASP A 35 40.91 6.36 15.81
CA ASP A 35 41.82 5.76 14.84
C ASP A 35 41.14 4.47 14.30
N TYR A 36 40.47 4.60 13.19
CA TYR A 36 39.79 3.47 12.54
C TYR A 36 40.80 2.61 11.81
N THR A 37 41.16 1.50 12.41
CA THR A 37 42.17 0.55 11.90
C THR A 37 41.60 -0.45 10.90
N ASN A 38 40.29 -0.76 10.99
CA ASN A 38 39.64 -1.68 10.09
C ASN A 38 38.67 -0.91 9.19
N VAL A 39 38.73 -1.20 7.88
CA VAL A 39 37.82 -0.65 6.88
C VAL A 39 37.19 -1.80 6.10
N ILE A 40 35.87 -1.95 6.22
CA ILE A 40 35.09 -3.03 5.61
C ILE A 40 34.22 -2.39 4.53
N LYS A 41 34.49 -2.74 3.27
CA LYS A 41 33.68 -2.31 2.14
C LYS A 41 32.58 -3.31 1.89
N LEU A 42 31.35 -2.83 1.84
CA LEU A 42 30.16 -3.61 1.59
C LEU A 42 29.62 -3.30 0.21
N GLN A 43 28.96 -4.24 -0.39
CA GLN A 43 28.37 -4.10 -1.73
C GLN A 43 26.95 -4.59 -1.72
N ASP A 44 26.08 -3.86 -2.41
CA ASP A 44 24.73 -4.31 -2.71
C ASP A 44 24.80 -5.58 -3.58
N ASN A 45 24.29 -6.69 -3.09
CA ASN A 45 24.28 -7.97 -3.79
C ASN A 45 23.14 -8.09 -4.83
N GLN A 46 22.39 -7.01 -5.06
CA GLN A 46 21.28 -6.91 -6.00
C GLN A 46 20.12 -7.89 -5.73
N ALA A 47 20.03 -8.44 -4.52
CA ALA A 47 18.91 -9.29 -4.13
C ALA A 47 17.57 -8.52 -4.20
N LEU A 48 16.51 -9.23 -4.55
CA LEU A 48 15.16 -8.76 -4.35
C LEU A 48 14.83 -8.87 -2.87
N LEU A 49 14.41 -7.78 -2.28
CA LEU A 49 14.14 -7.69 -0.83
C LEU A 49 12.64 -7.57 -0.62
N THR A 50 12.11 -8.36 0.30
CA THR A 50 10.78 -8.16 0.87
C THR A 50 10.93 -7.43 2.19
N ASN A 51 10.47 -6.21 2.27
CA ASN A 51 10.51 -5.37 3.45
C ASN A 51 9.09 -4.88 3.79
N PRO A 52 8.79 -4.57 5.07
CA PRO A 52 7.47 -4.07 5.45
C PRO A 52 7.17 -2.70 4.84
N ASP A 53 5.91 -2.40 4.70
CA ASP A 53 5.35 -1.10 4.32
C ASP A 53 5.81 -0.59 2.95
N MET A 54 6.12 -1.48 2.01
CA MET A 54 6.51 -1.15 0.62
C MET A 54 6.29 -2.33 -0.32
N GLY A 55 6.47 -2.11 -1.62
CA GLY A 55 6.61 -3.17 -2.59
C GLY A 55 5.46 -3.32 -3.59
N PHE A 56 5.47 -4.42 -4.33
CA PHE A 56 4.45 -4.71 -5.31
C PHE A 56 3.13 -5.15 -4.67
N ASN A 57 2.04 -4.53 -5.15
CA ASN A 57 0.68 -4.96 -4.89
C ASN A 57 0.10 -5.62 -6.15
N PHE A 58 -0.45 -6.79 -6.00
CA PHE A 58 -1.16 -7.46 -7.07
C PHE A 58 -2.66 -7.42 -6.79
N THR A 59 -3.45 -6.90 -7.74
CA THR A 59 -4.90 -6.89 -7.63
C THR A 59 -5.42 -8.30 -7.78
N TYR A 60 -5.95 -8.82 -6.69
CA TYR A 60 -6.65 -10.09 -6.71
C TYR A 60 -7.98 -9.87 -7.40
N TYR A 61 -8.08 -10.38 -8.63
CA TYR A 61 -9.13 -10.14 -9.59
C TYR A 61 -9.27 -8.72 -10.06
N ALA A 62 -8.58 -8.48 -11.10
CA ALA A 62 -8.80 -7.32 -11.93
C ALA A 62 -10.31 -7.06 -12.11
N ASN A 63 -10.88 -6.21 -11.28
CA ASN A 63 -12.16 -5.54 -11.51
C ASN A 63 -13.40 -6.42 -11.72
N THR A 64 -13.39 -7.72 -11.42
CA THR A 64 -14.58 -8.55 -11.53
C THR A 64 -14.78 -9.42 -10.31
N ILE A 65 -15.63 -8.98 -9.40
CA ILE A 65 -16.07 -9.69 -8.20
C ILE A 65 -16.61 -11.10 -8.55
N TYR A 66 -17.08 -11.27 -9.77
CA TYR A 66 -17.68 -12.50 -10.25
C TYR A 66 -16.70 -13.63 -10.49
N ASP A 67 -15.48 -13.28 -10.76
CA ASP A 67 -14.43 -14.23 -11.06
C ASP A 67 -13.65 -14.64 -9.80
N PHE A 68 -14.11 -14.21 -8.63
CA PHE A 68 -13.48 -14.54 -7.34
C PHE A 68 -13.30 -16.05 -7.14
N ASN A 69 -14.22 -16.86 -7.65
CA ASN A 69 -14.13 -18.32 -7.63
C ASN A 69 -13.24 -18.91 -8.74
N ASN A 70 -12.84 -18.10 -9.72
CA ASN A 70 -11.94 -18.51 -10.81
C ASN A 70 -10.52 -17.98 -10.61
N THR A 71 -10.22 -17.59 -9.41
CA THR A 71 -9.07 -16.81 -9.10
C THR A 71 -7.79 -17.60 -9.04
N LEU A 72 -6.74 -16.83 -9.16
CA LEU A 72 -5.39 -17.22 -8.88
C LEU A 72 -5.28 -17.86 -7.51
N HIS A 73 -5.12 -19.16 -7.47
CA HIS A 73 -4.71 -19.80 -6.24
C HIS A 73 -3.23 -19.52 -5.98
N PRO A 74 -2.84 -19.37 -4.71
CA PRO A 74 -1.44 -19.30 -4.35
C PRO A 74 -0.65 -20.45 -4.99
N GLY A 75 0.38 -20.14 -5.76
CA GLY A 75 1.16 -21.12 -6.50
C GLY A 75 0.92 -21.18 -8.00
N ASP A 76 -0.18 -20.61 -8.49
CA ASP A 76 -0.44 -20.64 -9.93
C ASP A 76 0.32 -19.55 -10.69
N TYR A 77 0.55 -18.38 -10.07
CA TYR A 77 1.07 -17.21 -10.76
C TYR A 77 2.17 -16.44 -10.05
N LEU A 78 2.21 -16.39 -8.73
CA LEU A 78 3.03 -15.41 -8.03
C LEU A 78 4.27 -15.99 -7.34
N ASP A 79 4.59 -17.26 -7.54
CA ASP A 79 5.77 -17.88 -6.93
C ASP A 79 7.07 -17.21 -7.43
N ASP A 80 7.13 -16.85 -8.70
CA ASP A 80 8.29 -16.21 -9.33
C ASP A 80 8.13 -14.68 -9.51
N PHE A 81 7.04 -14.10 -9.02
CA PHE A 81 6.80 -12.68 -9.10
C PHE A 81 7.10 -11.99 -7.77
N PRO A 82 7.84 -10.88 -7.74
CA PRO A 82 8.19 -10.18 -6.51
C PRO A 82 6.98 -9.42 -5.91
N CYS A 83 5.88 -10.13 -5.65
CA CYS A 83 4.67 -9.58 -5.05
C CYS A 83 4.79 -9.58 -3.52
N ASP A 84 4.51 -8.46 -2.89
CA ASP A 84 4.54 -8.28 -1.45
C ASP A 84 3.14 -8.28 -0.84
N THR A 85 2.16 -7.75 -1.55
CA THR A 85 0.79 -7.55 -1.06
C THR A 85 -0.25 -7.99 -2.07
N ILE A 86 -1.27 -8.69 -1.61
CA ILE A 86 -2.47 -9.01 -2.38
C ILE A 86 -3.55 -8.00 -2.05
N PHE A 87 -4.02 -7.28 -3.06
CA PHE A 87 -5.02 -6.24 -2.93
C PHE A 87 -6.41 -6.74 -3.34
N PHE A 88 -7.35 -6.67 -2.41
CA PHE A 88 -8.74 -7.07 -2.62
C PHE A 88 -9.62 -5.84 -2.87
N ARG A 89 -10.14 -5.71 -4.10
CA ARG A 89 -11.18 -4.72 -4.44
C ARG A 89 -12.52 -5.43 -4.56
N ILE A 90 -13.42 -5.18 -3.61
CA ILE A 90 -14.62 -6.00 -3.41
C ILE A 90 -15.84 -5.12 -3.19
N GLY A 91 -16.95 -5.43 -3.85
CA GLY A 91 -18.24 -4.78 -3.60
C GLY A 91 -18.76 -5.08 -2.19
N TRP A 92 -19.30 -4.06 -1.54
CA TRP A 92 -19.87 -4.18 -0.20
C TRP A 92 -20.92 -5.29 -0.08
N ASN A 93 -21.78 -5.44 -1.12
CA ASN A 93 -22.84 -6.46 -1.16
C ASN A 93 -22.33 -7.90 -1.03
N TRP A 94 -21.06 -8.15 -1.33
CA TRP A 94 -20.47 -9.48 -1.19
C TRP A 94 -20.08 -9.80 0.25
N ILE A 95 -19.67 -8.77 0.97
CA ILE A 95 -19.23 -8.91 2.36
C ILE A 95 -20.39 -8.78 3.33
N GLU A 96 -21.40 -7.94 3.03
CA GLU A 96 -22.60 -7.77 3.87
C GLU A 96 -23.87 -7.94 3.03
N PRO A 97 -24.21 -9.18 2.62
CA PRO A 97 -25.39 -9.47 1.79
C PRO A 97 -26.72 -9.14 2.49
N GLU A 98 -26.78 -9.21 3.80
CA GLU A 98 -27.89 -8.81 4.65
C GLU A 98 -27.37 -7.92 5.77
N GLU A 99 -28.16 -6.95 6.22
CA GLU A 99 -27.77 -6.01 7.29
C GLU A 99 -27.27 -6.73 8.53
N GLY A 100 -26.02 -6.43 8.93
CA GLY A 100 -25.34 -7.01 10.09
C GLY A 100 -24.92 -8.49 9.93
N LYS A 101 -25.07 -9.07 8.73
CA LYS A 101 -24.59 -10.43 8.45
C LYS A 101 -23.40 -10.37 7.49
N PHE A 102 -22.22 -10.51 8.07
CA PHE A 102 -20.97 -10.41 7.32
C PHE A 102 -20.50 -11.76 6.83
N ASN A 103 -20.16 -11.83 5.55
CA ASN A 103 -19.55 -12.98 4.88
C ASN A 103 -18.03 -12.76 4.75
N TRP A 104 -17.34 -12.65 5.88
CA TRP A 104 -15.88 -12.44 5.88
C TRP A 104 -15.11 -13.60 5.24
N GLU A 105 -15.63 -14.83 5.38
CA GLU A 105 -15.01 -16.03 4.80
C GLU A 105 -14.80 -15.91 3.28
N PHE A 106 -15.61 -15.06 2.62
CA PHE A 106 -15.48 -14.80 1.18
C PHE A 106 -14.08 -14.29 0.77
N THR A 107 -13.43 -13.53 1.63
CA THR A 107 -12.08 -13.00 1.40
C THR A 107 -11.04 -13.65 2.28
N ASP A 108 -11.39 -13.98 3.51
CA ASP A 108 -10.41 -14.42 4.50
C ASP A 108 -9.82 -15.79 4.17
N ASP A 109 -10.61 -16.72 3.63
CA ASP A 109 -10.10 -18.03 3.22
C ASP A 109 -8.97 -17.90 2.19
N ILE A 110 -9.07 -16.92 1.28
CA ILE A 110 -8.07 -16.65 0.27
C ILE A 110 -6.91 -15.83 0.86
N ALA A 111 -7.23 -14.83 1.68
CA ALA A 111 -6.24 -14.00 2.35
C ALA A 111 -5.32 -14.83 3.25
N ASP A 112 -5.88 -15.78 4.02
CA ASP A 112 -5.13 -16.66 4.91
C ASP A 112 -4.13 -17.54 4.15
N GLU A 113 -4.49 -18.02 2.95
CA GLU A 113 -3.56 -18.76 2.10
C GLU A 113 -2.36 -17.91 1.67
N TRP A 114 -2.58 -16.64 1.33
CA TRP A 114 -1.51 -15.72 0.95
C TRP A 114 -0.66 -15.31 2.15
N ILE A 115 -1.29 -15.05 3.30
CA ILE A 115 -0.59 -14.74 4.55
C ILE A 115 0.30 -15.91 4.98
N ALA A 116 -0.19 -17.16 4.86
CA ALA A 116 0.59 -18.34 5.14
C ALA A 116 1.85 -18.48 4.24
N ARG A 117 1.86 -17.83 3.08
CA ARG A 117 3.01 -17.71 2.17
C ARG A 117 3.88 -16.48 2.42
N GLY A 118 3.62 -15.74 3.49
CA GLY A 118 4.39 -14.56 3.87
C GLY A 118 4.04 -13.30 3.06
N LYS A 119 2.85 -13.25 2.45
CA LYS A 119 2.36 -12.05 1.78
C LYS A 119 1.51 -11.21 2.74
N ASN A 120 1.47 -9.92 2.49
CA ASN A 120 0.52 -9.02 3.10
C ASN A 120 -0.78 -8.97 2.30
N ILE A 121 -1.82 -8.39 2.89
CA ILE A 121 -3.10 -8.13 2.24
C ILE A 121 -3.46 -6.65 2.34
N ALA A 122 -4.31 -6.17 1.45
CA ALA A 122 -4.86 -4.84 1.49
C ALA A 122 -6.29 -4.85 0.94
N PHE A 123 -7.12 -3.91 1.37
CA PHE A 123 -8.54 -3.89 1.02
C PHE A 123 -8.98 -2.55 0.42
N CYS A 124 -9.92 -2.65 -0.52
CA CYS A 124 -10.81 -1.57 -0.94
C CYS A 124 -12.23 -2.12 -1.04
N TRP A 125 -13.08 -1.76 -0.11
CA TRP A 125 -14.51 -2.09 -0.19
C TRP A 125 -15.23 -1.04 -1.01
N VAL A 126 -15.86 -1.47 -2.11
CA VAL A 126 -16.41 -0.58 -3.13
C VAL A 126 -17.92 -0.47 -2.96
N VAL A 127 -18.40 0.75 -2.89
CA VAL A 127 -19.84 1.07 -2.83
C VAL A 127 -20.45 1.15 -4.23
N THR A 128 -19.69 1.64 -5.21
CA THR A 128 -20.15 1.76 -6.60
C THR A 128 -19.17 1.12 -7.56
N TYR A 129 -19.64 0.14 -8.30
CA TYR A 129 -18.91 -0.48 -9.39
C TYR A 129 -19.75 -0.40 -10.66
N PRO A 130 -19.40 0.39 -11.68
CA PRO A 130 -20.18 0.50 -12.91
C PRO A 130 -20.36 -0.87 -13.59
N GLY A 131 -21.59 -1.23 -13.83
CA GLY A 131 -21.93 -2.55 -14.39
C GLY A 131 -22.10 -3.66 -13.36
N ASP A 132 -22.10 -3.31 -12.07
CA ASP A 132 -22.34 -4.23 -10.97
C ASP A 132 -23.14 -3.58 -9.83
N GLN A 133 -23.92 -4.37 -9.09
CA GLN A 133 -24.64 -3.93 -7.90
C GLN A 133 -23.72 -4.10 -6.68
N SER A 134 -22.92 -3.09 -6.34
CA SER A 134 -21.97 -3.17 -5.23
C SER A 134 -22.54 -2.71 -3.89
N THR A 135 -23.44 -1.72 -3.89
CA THR A 135 -24.20 -1.37 -2.68
C THR A 135 -25.28 -2.43 -2.44
N PRO A 136 -25.37 -3.04 -1.25
CA PRO A 136 -26.44 -3.99 -0.94
C PRO A 136 -27.82 -3.36 -1.12
N LEU A 137 -28.77 -4.06 -1.74
CA LEU A 137 -30.11 -3.53 -1.99
C LEU A 137 -30.93 -3.32 -0.69
N TRP A 138 -30.59 -4.02 0.39
CA TRP A 138 -31.22 -3.77 1.68
C TRP A 138 -30.97 -2.33 2.20
N VAL A 139 -29.89 -1.65 1.76
CA VAL A 139 -29.63 -0.23 2.05
C VAL A 139 -30.71 0.66 1.43
N LYS A 140 -31.11 0.36 0.18
CA LYS A 140 -32.24 1.02 -0.48
C LYS A 140 -33.57 0.74 0.23
N GLU A 141 -33.78 -0.51 0.64
CA GLU A 141 -34.98 -0.91 1.40
C GLU A 141 -35.07 -0.26 2.77
N ALA A 142 -33.90 0.04 3.38
CA ALA A 142 -33.82 0.82 4.63
C ALA A 142 -34.18 2.30 4.43
N GLY A 143 -34.36 2.76 3.19
CA GLY A 143 -34.81 4.11 2.85
C GLY A 143 -33.73 5.07 2.37
N ALA A 144 -32.53 4.59 2.07
CA ALA A 144 -31.50 5.42 1.47
C ALA A 144 -31.91 5.90 0.07
N GLU A 145 -31.63 7.16 -0.25
CA GLU A 145 -31.83 7.73 -1.57
C GLU A 145 -30.69 7.36 -2.52
N GLY A 146 -31.00 7.29 -3.82
CA GLY A 146 -30.01 6.98 -4.85
C GLY A 146 -30.59 7.03 -6.26
N VAL A 147 -29.75 6.77 -7.25
CA VAL A 147 -30.08 6.82 -8.67
C VAL A 147 -30.18 5.41 -9.23
N GLN A 148 -31.30 5.08 -9.87
CA GLN A 148 -31.43 3.86 -10.64
C GLN A 148 -30.84 4.07 -12.02
N TYR A 149 -30.00 3.13 -12.48
CA TYR A 149 -29.49 3.11 -13.84
C TYR A 149 -30.22 2.08 -14.69
N ALA A 150 -30.17 2.27 -16.01
CA ALA A 150 -30.67 1.36 -17.01
C ALA A 150 -29.69 1.31 -18.19
N TYR A 151 -29.72 0.23 -18.96
CA TYR A 151 -28.90 0.08 -20.16
C TYR A 151 -29.75 0.20 -21.40
N THR A 152 -29.21 0.86 -22.43
CA THR A 152 -29.80 0.98 -23.75
C THR A 152 -28.89 0.31 -24.76
N ALA A 153 -29.40 -0.62 -25.56
CA ALA A 153 -28.65 -1.26 -26.64
C ALA A 153 -28.49 -0.31 -27.84
N GLU A 154 -27.29 -0.18 -28.36
CA GLU A 154 -27.00 0.56 -29.60
C GLU A 154 -26.27 -0.34 -30.59
N SER A 155 -26.83 -0.51 -31.78
CA SER A 155 -26.19 -1.25 -32.87
C SER A 155 -25.07 -0.42 -33.49
N GLN A 156 -23.91 -1.01 -33.61
CA GLN A 156 -22.75 -0.41 -34.25
C GLN A 156 -22.72 -0.68 -35.75
N THR A 157 -21.88 0.09 -36.48
CA THR A 157 -21.78 -0.01 -37.94
C THR A 157 -21.17 -1.34 -38.43
N ASP A 158 -20.46 -2.04 -37.59
CA ASP A 158 -19.85 -3.35 -37.82
C ASP A 158 -20.80 -4.52 -37.50
N GLY A 159 -22.01 -4.21 -37.02
CA GLY A 159 -23.03 -5.18 -36.65
C GLY A 159 -22.95 -5.68 -35.21
N SER A 160 -21.99 -5.19 -34.42
CA SER A 160 -21.97 -5.44 -32.98
C SER A 160 -23.01 -4.59 -32.25
N VAL A 161 -23.31 -4.98 -31.00
CA VAL A 161 -24.20 -4.24 -30.11
C VAL A 161 -23.38 -3.76 -28.92
N GLU A 162 -23.49 -2.48 -28.62
CA GLU A 162 -22.99 -1.90 -27.38
C GLU A 162 -24.14 -1.53 -26.46
N TYR A 163 -23.91 -1.64 -25.17
CA TYR A 163 -24.88 -1.26 -24.14
C TYR A 163 -24.37 -0.01 -23.44
N ILE A 164 -25.26 1.00 -23.31
CA ILE A 164 -24.92 2.28 -22.68
C ILE A 164 -25.67 2.39 -21.37
N MET A 165 -24.93 2.59 -20.28
CA MET A 165 -25.49 2.84 -18.95
C MET A 165 -26.02 4.27 -18.86
N LYS A 166 -27.28 4.45 -18.46
CA LYS A 166 -27.96 5.74 -18.38
C LYS A 166 -28.75 5.84 -17.07
N PRO A 167 -28.74 7.00 -16.38
CA PRO A 167 -29.57 7.21 -15.20
C PRO A 167 -31.06 7.28 -15.59
N VAL A 168 -31.91 6.68 -14.77
CA VAL A 168 -33.37 6.83 -14.85
C VAL A 168 -33.75 8.09 -14.08
N MET A 169 -34.28 9.08 -14.79
CA MET A 169 -34.71 10.36 -14.23
C MET A 169 -36.04 10.23 -13.48
N GLU A 170 -36.38 11.21 -12.64
CA GLU A 170 -37.63 11.19 -11.85
C GLU A 170 -38.90 11.05 -12.70
N ASP A 171 -38.90 11.55 -13.92
CA ASP A 171 -40.03 11.45 -14.87
C ASP A 171 -40.04 10.10 -15.64
N GLY A 172 -39.12 9.20 -15.33
CA GLY A 172 -38.96 7.89 -15.97
C GLY A 172 -38.20 7.94 -17.30
N THR A 173 -37.75 9.09 -17.77
CA THR A 173 -36.89 9.18 -18.96
C THR A 173 -35.45 8.79 -18.64
N LEU A 174 -34.67 8.45 -19.69
CA LEU A 174 -33.27 8.16 -19.55
C LEU A 174 -32.42 9.43 -19.74
N GLY A 175 -31.53 9.69 -18.80
CA GLY A 175 -30.56 10.76 -18.90
C GLY A 175 -29.41 10.43 -19.86
N ALA A 176 -28.40 11.32 -19.91
CA ALA A 176 -27.19 11.05 -20.66
C ALA A 176 -26.36 9.95 -19.97
N GLY A 177 -25.75 9.07 -20.76
CA GLY A 177 -24.85 8.02 -20.28
C GLY A 177 -23.60 7.92 -21.15
N ASP A 178 -22.50 7.56 -20.55
CA ASP A 178 -21.19 7.51 -21.21
C ASP A 178 -20.55 6.12 -21.15
N GLN A 179 -20.80 5.35 -20.11
CA GLN A 179 -20.21 4.02 -19.98
C GLN A 179 -20.79 3.08 -21.02
N ARG A 180 -19.91 2.46 -21.79
CA ARG A 180 -20.24 1.51 -22.84
C ARG A 180 -19.72 0.12 -22.48
N PHE A 181 -20.53 -0.89 -22.77
CA PHE A 181 -20.22 -2.28 -22.53
C PHE A 181 -20.43 -3.08 -23.81
N SER A 182 -19.51 -3.98 -24.13
CA SER A 182 -19.66 -4.90 -25.29
C SER A 182 -20.66 -6.01 -25.08
N ASN A 183 -20.98 -6.30 -23.83
CA ASN A 183 -22.00 -7.26 -23.42
C ASN A 183 -22.93 -6.59 -22.40
N LEU A 184 -24.15 -7.11 -22.28
CA LEU A 184 -25.05 -6.62 -21.24
C LEU A 184 -24.43 -6.90 -19.86
N PRO A 185 -24.19 -5.87 -19.06
CA PRO A 185 -23.64 -6.05 -17.73
C PRO A 185 -24.46 -6.97 -16.84
N LYS A 186 -23.79 -7.61 -15.91
CA LYS A 186 -24.40 -8.67 -15.11
C LYS A 186 -25.54 -8.18 -14.23
N ASP A 187 -25.44 -6.98 -13.68
CA ASP A 187 -26.51 -6.37 -12.89
C ASP A 187 -27.80 -6.18 -13.71
N ALA A 188 -27.68 -5.83 -14.99
CA ALA A 188 -28.84 -5.73 -15.88
C ALA A 188 -29.42 -7.12 -16.20
N GLN A 189 -28.57 -8.12 -16.41
CA GLN A 189 -29.03 -9.51 -16.56
C GLN A 189 -29.80 -9.97 -15.31
N ASP A 190 -29.29 -9.61 -14.14
CA ASP A 190 -29.88 -9.97 -12.85
C ASP A 190 -31.27 -9.34 -12.66
N TYR A 191 -31.42 -8.08 -13.05
CA TYR A 191 -32.70 -7.39 -13.02
C TYR A 191 -33.66 -7.90 -14.08
N ALA A 192 -33.18 -8.20 -15.29
CA ALA A 192 -34.00 -8.80 -16.34
C ALA A 192 -34.62 -10.15 -15.92
N LEU A 193 -33.90 -10.87 -15.07
CA LEU A 193 -34.35 -12.12 -14.45
C LEU A 193 -35.15 -11.92 -13.15
N ASN A 194 -35.60 -10.69 -12.82
CA ASN A 194 -36.28 -10.32 -11.57
C ASN A 194 -35.50 -10.60 -10.29
N ARG A 195 -34.16 -10.38 -10.29
CA ARG A 195 -33.33 -10.85 -9.20
C ARG A 195 -32.57 -9.78 -8.47
N GLY A 196 -32.55 -8.62 -8.84
CA GLY A 196 -32.05 -7.43 -8.13
C GLY A 196 -30.84 -7.54 -7.18
N ASN A 197 -30.49 -8.73 -6.77
CA ASN A 197 -29.37 -9.01 -5.86
C ASN A 197 -28.77 -10.39 -6.16
N ARG A 198 -27.46 -10.46 -6.37
CA ARG A 198 -26.72 -11.72 -6.62
C ARG A 198 -26.71 -12.69 -5.48
N ASN A 199 -26.78 -12.19 -4.27
CA ASN A 199 -26.83 -13.00 -3.06
C ASN A 199 -28.24 -13.56 -2.81
N ASP A 200 -29.21 -13.22 -3.67
CA ASP A 200 -30.53 -13.84 -3.63
C ASP A 200 -30.41 -15.32 -4.04
N PRO A 201 -30.84 -16.28 -3.21
CA PRO A 201 -30.86 -17.69 -3.56
C PRO A 201 -31.64 -18.01 -4.83
N ALA A 202 -32.58 -17.12 -5.23
CA ALA A 202 -33.32 -17.23 -6.48
C ALA A 202 -32.49 -16.88 -7.72
N TYR A 203 -31.31 -16.33 -7.58
CA TYR A 203 -30.44 -15.85 -8.64
C TYR A 203 -30.03 -16.92 -9.67
N ASN A 204 -29.99 -18.17 -9.31
CA ASN A 204 -29.41 -19.25 -10.11
C ASN A 204 -30.42 -20.09 -10.95
N ASN A 205 -31.54 -19.55 -11.42
CA ASN A 205 -32.50 -20.32 -12.23
C ASN A 205 -32.00 -20.73 -13.62
N GLY A 206 -30.90 -20.17 -14.10
CA GLY A 206 -30.31 -20.57 -15.38
C GLY A 206 -31.08 -20.13 -16.63
N GLU A 207 -32.02 -19.17 -16.53
CA GLU A 207 -32.70 -18.62 -17.70
C GLU A 207 -31.76 -17.64 -18.42
N GLU A 208 -31.53 -17.85 -19.71
CA GLU A 208 -30.76 -16.92 -20.55
C GLU A 208 -31.63 -15.71 -20.90
N VAL A 209 -31.02 -14.51 -20.78
CA VAL A 209 -31.61 -13.27 -21.31
C VAL A 209 -31.49 -13.32 -22.84
N THR A 210 -32.60 -13.19 -23.55
CA THR A 210 -32.61 -13.25 -25.00
C THR A 210 -32.57 -11.86 -25.64
N GLU A 211 -32.06 -11.77 -26.86
CA GLU A 211 -31.84 -10.52 -27.60
C GLU A 211 -33.11 -9.65 -27.79
N GLY A 212 -34.30 -10.20 -27.63
CA GLY A 212 -35.58 -9.48 -27.69
C GLY A 212 -35.97 -8.74 -26.40
N ASP A 213 -35.25 -8.97 -25.32
CA ASP A 213 -35.55 -8.40 -24.00
C ASP A 213 -34.85 -7.05 -23.76
N TYR A 214 -34.12 -6.51 -24.77
CA TYR A 214 -33.09 -5.50 -24.64
C TYR A 214 -33.52 -4.02 -24.78
N GLU A 215 -34.76 -3.70 -24.75
CA GLU A 215 -35.19 -2.30 -24.65
C GLU A 215 -35.37 -1.89 -23.17
N ASN A 216 -34.39 -1.20 -22.62
CA ASN A 216 -34.38 -0.61 -21.28
C ASN A 216 -34.17 -1.60 -20.13
N TYR A 217 -33.00 -2.23 -20.11
CA TYR A 217 -32.60 -3.05 -18.94
C TYR A 217 -32.39 -2.18 -17.74
N ARG A 218 -32.98 -2.56 -16.65
CA ARG A 218 -32.72 -1.98 -15.35
C ARG A 218 -31.38 -2.46 -14.88
N GLY A 219 -30.42 -1.54 -14.74
CA GLY A 219 -29.10 -1.80 -14.19
C GLY A 219 -29.03 -1.53 -12.68
N SER A 220 -27.81 -1.35 -12.18
CA SER A 220 -27.52 -1.11 -10.76
C SER A 220 -28.24 0.13 -10.22
N TRP A 221 -28.55 0.08 -8.95
CA TRP A 221 -28.92 1.23 -8.16
C TRP A 221 -27.68 1.75 -7.44
N VAL A 222 -27.35 3.03 -7.62
CA VAL A 222 -26.21 3.70 -7.01
C VAL A 222 -26.71 4.66 -5.94
N VAL A 223 -26.23 4.49 -4.72
CA VAL A 223 -26.65 5.28 -3.57
C VAL A 223 -26.19 6.74 -3.68
N ASN A 224 -26.94 7.67 -3.13
CA ASN A 224 -26.47 9.03 -2.88
C ASN A 224 -25.44 9.00 -1.73
N TYR A 225 -24.20 9.33 -2.03
CA TYR A 225 -23.09 9.25 -1.07
C TYR A 225 -23.21 10.16 0.15
N ASP A 226 -24.11 11.15 0.14
CA ASP A 226 -24.39 12.04 1.27
C ASP A 226 -25.68 11.69 2.03
N ASP A 227 -26.36 10.60 1.61
CA ASP A 227 -27.58 10.16 2.24
C ASP A 227 -27.32 9.69 3.70
N PRO A 228 -28.11 10.19 4.68
CA PRO A 228 -27.85 9.88 6.09
C PRO A 228 -28.09 8.41 6.44
N VAL A 229 -29.03 7.73 5.78
CA VAL A 229 -29.28 6.30 6.02
C VAL A 229 -28.10 5.48 5.48
N PHE A 230 -27.65 5.79 4.27
CA PHE A 230 -26.45 5.15 3.72
C PHE A 230 -25.23 5.36 4.63
N LEU A 231 -24.96 6.60 5.05
CA LEU A 231 -23.80 6.89 5.89
C LEU A 231 -23.86 6.15 7.24
N GLU A 232 -25.05 5.98 7.85
CA GLU A 232 -25.23 5.17 9.04
C GLU A 232 -24.91 3.69 8.80
N LYS A 233 -25.41 3.12 7.68
CA LYS A 233 -25.17 1.71 7.35
C LYS A 233 -23.71 1.46 6.99
N TRP A 234 -23.10 2.36 6.23
CA TRP A 234 -21.68 2.31 5.91
C TRP A 234 -20.79 2.45 7.15
N GLU A 235 -21.14 3.32 8.07
CA GLU A 235 -20.45 3.43 9.35
C GLU A 235 -20.46 2.12 10.14
N ASN A 236 -21.60 1.42 10.19
CA ASN A 236 -21.71 0.12 10.83
C ASN A 236 -20.82 -0.94 10.17
N PHE A 237 -20.76 -0.93 8.84
CA PHE A 237 -19.85 -1.78 8.08
C PHE A 237 -18.38 -1.48 8.43
N LEU A 238 -17.96 -0.21 8.36
CA LEU A 238 -16.57 0.17 8.67
C LEU A 238 -16.19 -0.16 10.11
N LYS A 239 -17.14 -0.04 11.05
CA LYS A 239 -16.90 -0.47 12.43
C LYS A 239 -16.59 -1.96 12.51
N ALA A 240 -17.38 -2.81 11.85
CA ALA A 240 -17.16 -4.25 11.85
C ALA A 240 -15.85 -4.63 11.13
N ALA A 241 -15.52 -3.95 10.03
CA ALA A 241 -14.28 -4.13 9.31
C ALA A 241 -13.06 -3.69 10.13
N GLY A 242 -13.16 -2.54 10.83
CA GLY A 242 -12.10 -2.07 11.72
C GLY A 242 -11.86 -3.01 12.90
N GLU A 243 -12.93 -3.48 13.57
CA GLU A 243 -12.82 -4.48 14.65
C GLU A 243 -12.13 -5.78 14.18
N ARG A 244 -12.18 -6.09 12.88
CA ARG A 244 -11.58 -7.30 12.31
C ARG A 244 -10.15 -7.11 11.82
N TYR A 245 -9.85 -5.98 11.19
CA TYR A 245 -8.65 -5.81 10.39
C TYR A 245 -7.68 -4.74 10.90
N ASP A 246 -8.09 -3.78 11.73
CA ASP A 246 -7.23 -2.65 12.12
C ASP A 246 -6.00 -3.07 12.95
N ASP A 247 -6.10 -4.14 13.72
CA ASP A 247 -4.99 -4.70 14.51
C ASP A 247 -4.30 -5.91 13.83
N ASN A 248 -4.68 -6.27 12.60
CA ASN A 248 -4.09 -7.39 11.89
C ASN A 248 -2.77 -6.98 11.21
N PRO A 249 -1.60 -7.46 11.65
CA PRO A 249 -0.30 -7.04 11.11
C PRO A 249 -0.07 -7.44 9.64
N ALA A 250 -0.90 -8.33 9.10
CA ALA A 250 -0.85 -8.72 7.69
C ALA A 250 -1.61 -7.73 6.79
N VAL A 251 -2.47 -6.87 7.36
CA VAL A 251 -3.18 -5.83 6.60
C VAL A 251 -2.29 -4.61 6.44
N GLN A 252 -1.78 -4.40 5.24
CA GLN A 252 -0.81 -3.36 4.95
C GLN A 252 -1.46 -1.98 4.83
N PHE A 253 -2.58 -1.90 4.14
CA PHE A 253 -3.37 -0.68 4.03
C PHE A 253 -4.84 -0.97 3.71
N VAL A 254 -5.68 0.03 3.97
CA VAL A 254 -7.06 0.09 3.51
C VAL A 254 -7.25 1.32 2.62
N GLU A 255 -7.71 1.10 1.40
CA GLU A 255 -8.02 2.16 0.45
C GLU A 255 -9.46 2.61 0.61
N ILE A 256 -9.69 3.92 0.62
CA ILE A 256 -11.01 4.52 0.79
C ILE A 256 -11.81 4.35 -0.50
N GLY A 257 -12.76 3.40 -0.51
CA GLY A 257 -13.56 2.99 -1.68
C GLY A 257 -15.05 3.32 -1.57
N SER A 258 -15.46 4.12 -0.61
CA SER A 258 -16.87 4.33 -0.25
C SER A 258 -17.64 5.30 -1.13
N PHE A 259 -17.04 5.89 -2.14
CA PHE A 259 -17.70 6.78 -3.08
C PHE A 259 -16.94 6.85 -4.42
N GLY A 260 -17.68 7.21 -5.45
CA GLY A 260 -17.16 7.28 -6.82
C GLY A 260 -17.16 5.92 -7.52
N ASP A 261 -17.01 5.97 -8.85
CA ASP A 261 -16.90 4.80 -9.70
C ASP A 261 -15.69 3.97 -9.27
N TRP A 262 -15.83 2.67 -9.15
CA TRP A 262 -14.82 1.71 -8.65
C TRP A 262 -14.23 2.03 -7.27
N GLY A 263 -14.84 2.98 -6.54
CA GLY A 263 -14.30 3.49 -5.29
C GLY A 263 -13.17 4.53 -5.47
N GLU A 264 -12.98 5.05 -6.67
CA GLU A 264 -11.85 5.93 -7.03
C GLU A 264 -12.11 7.42 -6.79
N GLY A 265 -13.31 7.77 -6.36
CA GLY A 265 -13.63 9.16 -5.98
C GLY A 265 -14.18 10.03 -7.12
N HIS A 266 -14.10 9.60 -8.37
CA HIS A 266 -14.75 10.24 -9.53
C HIS A 266 -16.12 9.63 -9.82
N ASN A 267 -16.94 10.31 -10.62
CA ASN A 267 -18.25 9.85 -11.03
C ASN A 267 -18.48 9.96 -12.55
N THR A 268 -17.46 9.61 -13.32
CA THR A 268 -17.50 9.72 -14.79
C THR A 268 -18.64 8.92 -15.40
N ASN A 269 -18.92 7.74 -14.88
CA ASN A 269 -19.96 6.85 -15.36
C ASN A 269 -21.29 7.00 -14.61
N THR A 270 -21.23 7.49 -13.37
CA THR A 270 -22.40 7.70 -12.50
C THR A 270 -22.69 9.19 -12.27
N ARG A 271 -22.64 9.99 -13.33
CA ARG A 271 -22.71 11.47 -13.30
C ARG A 271 -23.97 12.04 -12.64
N ALA A 272 -25.04 11.26 -12.52
CA ALA A 272 -26.23 11.69 -11.80
C ALA A 272 -26.00 11.82 -10.29
N ASN A 273 -24.95 11.16 -9.76
CA ASN A 273 -24.54 11.26 -8.37
C ASN A 273 -23.49 12.36 -8.24
N SER A 274 -23.82 13.43 -7.53
CA SER A 274 -22.84 14.49 -7.25
C SER A 274 -22.04 14.15 -5.99
N ILE A 275 -20.73 14.48 -6.01
CA ILE A 275 -19.84 14.27 -4.87
C ILE A 275 -19.24 15.62 -4.47
N SER A 276 -19.71 16.18 -3.37
CA SER A 276 -19.19 17.46 -2.87
C SER A 276 -17.91 17.26 -2.03
N GLN A 277 -17.11 18.30 -1.87
CA GLN A 277 -15.94 18.28 -0.99
C GLN A 277 -16.33 17.90 0.45
N SER A 278 -17.48 18.40 0.93
CA SER A 278 -17.97 18.06 2.26
C SER A 278 -18.39 16.61 2.38
N THR A 279 -18.95 16.01 1.33
CA THR A 279 -19.29 14.59 1.26
C THR A 279 -18.01 13.74 1.32
N LYS A 280 -17.03 14.03 0.46
CA LYS A 280 -15.72 13.35 0.46
C LYS A 280 -15.09 13.37 1.86
N ARG A 281 -15.08 14.52 2.52
CA ARG A 281 -14.55 14.67 3.88
C ARG A 281 -15.28 13.81 4.92
N LYS A 282 -16.61 13.73 4.88
CA LYS A 282 -17.38 12.86 5.78
C LYS A 282 -16.94 11.39 5.65
N HIS A 283 -16.75 10.93 4.42
CA HIS A 283 -16.26 9.58 4.17
C HIS A 283 -14.87 9.36 4.77
N PHE A 284 -13.93 10.28 4.58
CA PHE A 284 -12.60 10.17 5.19
C PHE A 284 -12.68 10.10 6.72
N GLU A 285 -13.53 10.93 7.34
CA GLU A 285 -13.74 10.95 8.79
C GLU A 285 -14.30 9.62 9.32
N LEU A 286 -15.15 8.93 8.54
CA LEU A 286 -15.66 7.60 8.90
C LEU A 286 -14.55 6.54 8.93
N TYR A 287 -13.68 6.51 7.93
CA TYR A 287 -12.55 5.58 7.94
C TYR A 287 -11.58 5.86 9.08
N LEU A 288 -11.22 7.12 9.31
CA LEU A 288 -10.34 7.54 10.40
C LEU A 288 -10.86 7.18 11.79
N LYS A 289 -12.16 6.98 11.93
CA LYS A 289 -12.80 6.60 13.19
C LYS A 289 -12.57 5.14 13.56
N TYR A 290 -12.39 4.27 12.57
CA TYR A 290 -12.37 2.82 12.77
C TYR A 290 -11.06 2.16 12.34
N PHE A 291 -10.18 2.88 11.66
CA PHE A 291 -8.85 2.44 11.28
C PHE A 291 -7.82 3.40 11.85
N GLU A 292 -7.29 3.05 13.03
CA GLU A 292 -6.31 3.87 13.75
C GLU A 292 -4.87 3.36 13.54
N ASN A 293 -4.70 2.06 13.24
CA ASN A 293 -3.41 1.38 13.17
C ASN A 293 -3.01 1.07 11.72
N VAL A 294 -3.95 0.64 10.88
CA VAL A 294 -3.71 0.35 9.47
C VAL A 294 -3.56 1.63 8.66
N GLN A 295 -2.58 1.67 7.75
CA GLN A 295 -2.40 2.78 6.82
C GLN A 295 -3.64 2.97 5.94
N LEU A 296 -4.23 4.16 5.96
CA LEU A 296 -5.27 4.53 5.01
C LEU A 296 -4.66 5.12 3.74
N MET A 297 -5.24 4.78 2.58
CA MET A 297 -4.87 5.33 1.28
C MET A 297 -6.09 5.96 0.61
N VAL A 298 -5.89 7.01 -0.15
CA VAL A 298 -6.95 7.70 -0.90
C VAL A 298 -6.51 7.93 -2.34
N ASN A 299 -7.45 7.74 -3.26
CA ASN A 299 -7.21 8.00 -4.68
C ASN A 299 -7.09 9.50 -4.96
N ASP A 300 -6.25 9.86 -5.93
CA ASP A 300 -6.01 11.25 -6.36
C ASP A 300 -7.28 11.93 -6.88
N ASP A 301 -8.17 11.23 -7.55
CA ASP A 301 -9.48 11.74 -8.01
C ASP A 301 -10.41 12.09 -6.83
N ALA A 302 -10.19 11.50 -5.67
CA ALA A 302 -10.96 11.81 -4.47
C ALA A 302 -10.52 13.10 -3.78
N ILE A 303 -9.32 13.60 -4.01
CA ILE A 303 -8.71 14.72 -3.25
C ILE A 303 -8.61 16.04 -4.02
N GLU A 304 -9.45 16.25 -5.00
CA GLU A 304 -9.48 17.51 -5.74
C GLU A 304 -9.53 18.72 -4.82
N GLY A 305 -8.56 19.63 -4.98
CA GLY A 305 -8.47 20.90 -4.25
C GLY A 305 -7.60 20.83 -2.99
N THR A 306 -7.11 22.01 -2.59
CA THR A 306 -6.12 22.14 -1.51
C THR A 306 -6.63 21.77 -0.13
N GLU A 307 -7.93 21.89 0.12
CA GLU A 307 -8.52 21.60 1.43
C GLU A 307 -8.48 20.10 1.75
N LEU A 308 -8.87 19.25 0.81
CA LEU A 308 -8.83 17.80 1.01
C LEU A 308 -7.41 17.26 1.05
N VAL A 309 -6.50 17.79 0.25
CA VAL A 309 -5.08 17.45 0.33
C VAL A 309 -4.51 17.76 1.72
N SER A 310 -4.80 18.94 2.26
CA SER A 310 -4.36 19.29 3.61
C SER A 310 -4.97 18.36 4.66
N PHE A 311 -6.27 18.09 4.56
CA PHE A 311 -6.97 17.21 5.48
C PHE A 311 -6.39 15.80 5.49
N THR A 312 -6.19 15.18 4.33
CA THR A 312 -5.67 13.81 4.22
C THR A 312 -4.25 13.71 4.76
N LYS A 313 -3.38 14.67 4.43
CA LYS A 313 -2.02 14.73 4.97
C LYS A 313 -1.97 14.90 6.49
N GLU A 314 -2.75 15.82 7.04
CA GLU A 314 -2.81 16.06 8.49
C GLU A 314 -3.31 14.84 9.27
N ASN A 315 -4.07 13.97 8.61
CA ASN A 315 -4.61 12.75 9.19
C ASN A 315 -3.86 11.47 8.80
N GLY A 316 -2.70 11.57 8.13
CA GLY A 316 -1.85 10.43 7.83
C GLY A 316 -2.39 9.51 6.72
N ILE A 317 -3.29 10.00 5.86
CA ILE A 317 -3.82 9.24 4.72
C ILE A 317 -2.86 9.37 3.55
N GLY A 318 -2.33 8.24 3.06
CA GLY A 318 -1.42 8.19 1.91
C GLY A 318 -2.14 8.39 0.57
N LEU A 319 -1.38 8.59 -0.49
CA LEU A 319 -1.88 8.81 -1.85
C LEU A 319 -1.89 7.52 -2.65
N SER A 320 -2.97 7.26 -3.36
CA SER A 320 -3.07 6.23 -4.40
C SER A 320 -3.42 6.87 -5.73
N ASP A 321 -2.79 6.44 -6.81
CA ASP A 321 -3.12 6.81 -8.18
C ASP A 321 -3.51 5.56 -8.95
N HIS A 322 -4.74 5.51 -9.46
CA HIS A 322 -5.30 4.33 -10.11
C HIS A 322 -4.94 4.20 -11.60
N SER A 323 -4.20 5.14 -12.17
CA SER A 323 -4.06 5.14 -13.62
C SER A 323 -2.83 5.90 -14.13
N VAL A 324 -1.67 5.30 -14.06
CA VAL A 324 -0.51 5.84 -14.78
C VAL A 324 -0.69 5.56 -16.28
N GLN A 325 -1.27 6.50 -17.02
CA GLN A 325 -1.80 6.26 -18.36
C GLN A 325 -0.88 6.63 -19.51
N VAL A 326 0.09 7.50 -19.35
CA VAL A 326 0.64 8.18 -20.52
C VAL A 326 2.06 7.71 -20.85
N PRO A 327 2.42 7.58 -22.16
CA PRO A 327 3.81 7.36 -22.55
C PRO A 327 4.67 8.51 -22.05
N TYR A 328 5.56 8.21 -21.14
CA TYR A 328 6.48 9.16 -20.55
C TYR A 328 7.71 9.33 -21.47
N ALA A 329 7.54 10.01 -22.57
CA ALA A 329 8.63 10.26 -23.52
C ALA A 329 9.45 11.49 -23.11
N GLY A 330 10.49 11.28 -22.30
CA GLY A 330 11.49 12.32 -22.03
C GLY A 330 11.09 13.44 -21.07
N GLY A 331 10.07 13.23 -20.29
CA GLY A 331 9.55 14.15 -19.27
C GLY A 331 8.10 13.82 -18.97
N PRO A 332 7.50 14.37 -17.92
CA PRO A 332 6.10 14.14 -17.66
C PRO A 332 5.28 14.58 -18.87
N ALA A 333 4.59 13.64 -19.51
CA ALA A 333 3.55 13.98 -20.46
C ALA A 333 2.48 14.84 -19.76
N GLU A 334 1.74 15.65 -20.50
CA GLU A 334 0.78 16.60 -19.90
C GLU A 334 -0.20 15.96 -18.91
N GLY A 335 -0.52 14.66 -19.06
CA GLY A 335 -1.36 13.90 -18.14
C GLY A 335 -0.68 13.45 -16.85
N MET A 336 0.65 13.29 -16.85
CA MET A 336 1.41 12.89 -15.65
C MET A 336 1.87 14.07 -14.78
N THR A 337 1.77 15.31 -15.27
CA THR A 337 2.05 16.48 -14.44
C THR A 337 1.14 16.54 -13.22
N GLY A 338 -0.10 16.05 -13.30
CA GLY A 338 -1.02 15.92 -12.20
C GLY A 338 -0.50 14.94 -11.13
N ASN A 339 -0.14 13.74 -11.53
CA ASN A 339 0.30 12.65 -10.66
C ASN A 339 1.59 13.01 -9.91
N VAL A 340 2.60 13.52 -10.62
CA VAL A 340 3.84 14.00 -10.01
C VAL A 340 3.57 15.17 -9.07
N ALA A 341 2.68 16.09 -9.45
CA ALA A 341 2.32 17.23 -8.62
C ALA A 341 1.63 16.78 -7.31
N TYR A 342 0.68 15.85 -7.36
CA TYR A 342 0.06 15.30 -6.15
C TYR A 342 1.07 14.50 -5.34
N ALA A 343 1.81 13.57 -5.94
CA ALA A 343 2.82 12.78 -5.26
C ALA A 343 3.84 13.65 -4.52
N SER A 344 4.27 14.77 -5.14
CA SER A 344 5.23 15.71 -4.54
C SER A 344 4.74 16.34 -3.22
N LEU A 345 3.43 16.34 -2.99
CA LEU A 345 2.84 16.83 -1.75
C LEU A 345 2.88 15.76 -0.62
N TYR A 346 2.94 14.47 -0.96
CA TYR A 346 2.78 13.37 -0.01
C TYR A 346 4.10 12.65 0.32
N TRP A 347 4.90 12.29 -0.68
CA TRP A 347 5.95 11.29 -0.58
C TRP A 347 7.00 11.52 0.53
N ARG A 348 7.20 12.76 0.97
CA ARG A 348 8.18 13.03 2.06
C ARG A 348 7.73 12.51 3.42
N ASP A 349 6.42 12.43 3.62
CA ASP A 349 5.83 12.11 4.92
C ASP A 349 4.93 10.88 4.89
N LEU A 350 4.36 10.55 3.73
CA LEU A 350 3.30 9.56 3.55
C LEU A 350 3.54 8.69 2.30
N PRO A 351 3.08 7.44 2.31
CA PRO A 351 3.25 6.54 1.18
C PRO A 351 2.49 7.00 -0.06
N VAL A 352 3.09 6.71 -1.21
CA VAL A 352 2.50 6.90 -2.55
C VAL A 352 2.40 5.54 -3.23
N LEU A 353 1.22 5.21 -3.73
CA LEU A 353 0.93 4.03 -4.53
C LEU A 353 0.64 4.46 -5.97
N LEU A 354 1.26 3.78 -6.93
CA LEU A 354 0.96 3.96 -8.34
C LEU A 354 0.40 2.68 -8.93
N GLU A 355 -0.73 2.77 -9.63
CA GLU A 355 -1.32 1.64 -10.35
C GLU A 355 -0.94 1.68 -11.83
N HIS A 356 -0.47 0.55 -12.35
CA HIS A 356 -0.24 0.35 -13.77
C HIS A 356 -1.57 0.25 -14.51
N HIS A 357 -1.81 1.15 -15.46
CA HIS A 357 -3.03 1.08 -16.27
C HIS A 357 -2.98 -0.06 -17.27
N ASN A 358 -3.93 -0.98 -17.16
CA ASN A 358 -4.00 -2.20 -17.94
C ASN A 358 -3.90 -1.95 -19.47
N GLY A 359 -2.87 -2.51 -20.08
CA GLY A 359 -2.68 -2.57 -21.55
C GLY A 359 -2.24 -1.28 -22.23
N THR A 360 -2.15 -0.14 -21.55
CA THR A 360 -1.83 1.15 -22.17
C THR A 360 -0.55 1.80 -21.67
N THR A 361 -0.06 1.45 -20.49
CA THR A 361 1.18 2.03 -19.95
C THR A 361 2.39 1.18 -20.32
N PHE A 362 3.39 1.81 -20.94
CA PHE A 362 4.68 1.17 -21.17
C PHE A 362 5.45 1.00 -19.85
N MET A 363 6.14 -0.13 -19.67
CA MET A 363 6.87 -0.42 -18.44
C MET A 363 7.97 0.58 -18.13
N GLU A 364 8.66 1.11 -19.14
CA GLU A 364 9.62 2.20 -18.95
C GLU A 364 8.96 3.46 -18.38
N THR A 365 7.77 3.80 -18.88
CA THR A 365 6.97 4.91 -18.39
C THR A 365 6.59 4.70 -16.94
N TYR A 366 6.15 3.50 -16.61
CA TYR A 366 5.74 3.12 -15.26
C TYR A 366 6.93 3.15 -14.28
N TYR A 367 8.09 2.61 -14.69
CA TYR A 367 9.32 2.70 -13.91
C TYR A 367 9.74 4.16 -13.64
N ASN A 368 9.71 5.00 -14.67
CA ASN A 368 10.04 6.41 -14.53
C ASN A 368 9.05 7.13 -13.59
N ALA A 369 7.76 6.82 -13.69
CA ALA A 369 6.75 7.35 -12.77
C ALA A 369 7.00 6.93 -11.32
N ILE A 370 7.37 5.67 -11.07
CA ILE A 370 7.74 5.18 -9.74
C ILE A 370 8.86 6.03 -9.14
N VAL A 371 9.88 6.35 -9.92
CA VAL A 371 11.01 7.18 -9.46
C VAL A 371 10.60 8.63 -9.26
N ASP A 372 9.91 9.25 -10.22
CA ASP A 372 9.55 10.67 -10.18
C ASP A 372 8.47 11.00 -9.13
N CYS A 373 7.59 10.04 -8.83
CA CYS A 373 6.58 10.16 -7.79
C CYS A 373 7.05 9.66 -6.42
N HIS A 374 8.28 9.16 -6.32
CA HIS A 374 8.81 8.55 -5.10
C HIS A 374 7.86 7.48 -4.54
N ALA A 375 7.42 6.56 -5.41
CA ALA A 375 6.43 5.56 -5.06
C ALA A 375 6.93 4.57 -4.01
N THR A 376 6.09 4.33 -3.02
CA THR A 376 6.29 3.31 -1.98
C THR A 376 5.75 1.97 -2.43
N PHE A 377 4.63 2.01 -3.13
CA PHE A 377 3.91 0.86 -3.64
C PHE A 377 3.69 0.98 -5.14
N ALA A 378 3.71 -0.15 -5.81
CA ALA A 378 3.33 -0.29 -7.21
C ALA A 378 2.24 -1.36 -7.35
N ARG A 379 1.08 -1.00 -7.89
CA ARG A 379 -0.02 -1.93 -8.13
C ARG A 379 -0.01 -2.41 -9.57
N ILE A 380 -0.04 -3.72 -9.73
CA ILE A 380 -0.15 -4.36 -11.04
C ILE A 380 -1.60 -4.80 -11.26
N ASN A 381 -2.19 -4.28 -12.31
CA ASN A 381 -3.57 -4.55 -12.73
C ASN A 381 -3.57 -5.19 -14.14
N CYS A 382 -2.75 -6.19 -14.35
CA CYS A 382 -2.66 -6.98 -15.58
C CYS A 382 -2.12 -8.38 -15.27
N ASP A 383 -2.12 -9.26 -16.27
CA ASP A 383 -1.48 -10.56 -16.14
C ASP A 383 0.01 -10.37 -15.78
N PRO A 384 0.48 -10.88 -14.62
CA PRO A 384 1.86 -10.72 -14.18
C PRO A 384 2.89 -11.36 -15.12
N TYR A 385 2.47 -12.25 -16.02
CA TYR A 385 3.31 -12.94 -17.00
C TYR A 385 3.34 -12.30 -18.36
N VAL A 386 2.73 -11.12 -18.53
CA VAL A 386 2.91 -10.35 -19.77
C VAL A 386 4.40 -10.08 -19.98
N ALA A 387 4.90 -10.35 -21.20
CA ALA A 387 6.34 -10.32 -21.49
C ALA A 387 7.01 -8.98 -21.12
N SER A 388 6.31 -7.86 -21.34
CA SER A 388 6.80 -6.52 -20.99
C SER A 388 7.06 -6.36 -19.49
N LEU A 389 6.19 -6.89 -18.63
CA LEU A 389 6.38 -6.83 -17.18
C LEU A 389 7.52 -7.76 -16.74
N SER A 390 7.64 -8.95 -17.36
CA SER A 390 8.68 -9.93 -17.02
C SER A 390 10.10 -9.38 -17.19
N GLU A 391 10.32 -8.47 -18.13
CA GLU A 391 11.61 -7.81 -18.35
C GLU A 391 11.91 -6.73 -17.28
N TRP A 392 10.90 -6.10 -16.73
CA TRP A 392 11.02 -4.94 -15.85
C TRP A 392 10.81 -5.24 -14.37
N LYS A 393 10.16 -6.34 -14.03
CA LYS A 393 9.72 -6.66 -12.66
C LYS A 393 10.83 -6.56 -11.62
N ASP A 394 11.99 -7.14 -11.91
CA ASP A 394 13.11 -7.16 -10.97
C ASP A 394 13.75 -5.78 -10.80
N MET A 395 13.79 -5.00 -11.86
CA MET A 395 14.32 -3.63 -11.82
C MET A 395 13.39 -2.72 -11.03
N ILE A 396 12.08 -2.85 -11.25
CA ILE A 396 11.07 -2.14 -10.49
C ILE A 396 11.15 -2.56 -9.01
N ALA A 397 11.17 -3.86 -8.71
CA ALA A 397 11.20 -4.37 -7.34
C ALA A 397 12.44 -3.91 -6.55
N ARG A 398 13.60 -3.75 -7.21
CA ARG A 398 14.81 -3.22 -6.54
C ARG A 398 14.72 -1.72 -6.27
N LYS A 399 13.94 -0.98 -7.07
CA LYS A 399 13.84 0.48 -6.95
C LYS A 399 12.68 0.93 -6.08
N LEU A 400 11.60 0.17 -6.05
CA LEU A 400 10.35 0.51 -5.39
C LEU A 400 10.50 0.57 -3.86
N GLY A 401 9.91 1.59 -3.25
CA GLY A 401 9.99 1.78 -1.80
C GLY A 401 11.39 2.20 -1.34
N TYR A 402 11.85 1.69 -0.23
CA TYR A 402 13.18 1.98 0.32
C TYR A 402 14.13 0.79 0.12
N ARG A 403 15.42 1.11 -0.14
CA ARG A 403 16.51 0.14 -0.24
C ARG A 403 17.71 0.63 0.55
N LEU A 404 17.86 0.08 1.75
CA LEU A 404 18.88 0.50 2.72
C LEU A 404 20.20 -0.18 2.42
N VAL A 405 21.22 0.59 2.01
CA VAL A 405 22.51 0.07 1.59
C VAL A 405 23.62 0.59 2.49
N PHE A 406 24.38 -0.32 3.08
CA PHE A 406 25.66 0.00 3.70
C PHE A 406 26.76 -0.05 2.65
N SER A 407 27.53 1.01 2.51
CA SER A 407 28.68 1.07 1.58
C SER A 407 30.01 0.80 2.26
N GLU A 408 30.20 1.27 3.49
CA GLU A 408 31.43 1.10 4.24
C GLU A 408 31.14 1.05 5.75
N VAL A 409 31.88 0.21 6.46
CA VAL A 409 31.93 0.19 7.93
C VAL A 409 33.38 0.27 8.36
N ARG A 410 33.69 1.18 9.29
CA ARG A 410 35.01 1.39 9.87
C ARG A 410 34.96 1.07 11.35
N THR A 411 35.96 0.37 11.87
CA THR A 411 36.04 0.10 13.30
C THR A 411 37.46 0.39 13.84
N THR A 412 37.53 0.71 15.11
CA THR A 412 38.78 0.62 15.86
C THR A 412 39.16 -0.86 16.04
N ASP A 413 40.32 -1.12 16.66
CA ASP A 413 40.76 -2.50 16.94
C ASP A 413 39.71 -3.28 17.74
N ILE A 414 39.51 -4.56 17.36
CA ILE A 414 38.53 -5.46 17.96
C ILE A 414 39.28 -6.53 18.77
N TYR A 415 39.09 -6.52 20.10
CA TYR A 415 39.66 -7.49 21.04
C TYR A 415 38.80 -7.59 22.30
N ALA A 416 39.00 -8.65 23.10
CA ALA A 416 38.28 -8.83 24.37
C ALA A 416 38.48 -7.64 25.31
N GLY A 417 37.42 -7.05 25.82
CA GLY A 417 37.42 -5.85 26.65
C GLY A 417 37.48 -4.53 25.89
N ALA A 418 37.55 -4.52 24.57
CA ALA A 418 37.62 -3.31 23.79
C ALA A 418 36.28 -2.53 23.79
N GLU A 419 36.41 -1.20 23.79
CA GLU A 419 35.35 -0.27 23.38
C GLU A 419 35.54 0.01 21.89
N VAL A 420 34.83 -0.72 21.05
CA VAL A 420 34.94 -0.63 19.60
C VAL A 420 34.10 0.54 19.09
N GLN A 421 34.78 1.58 18.61
CA GLN A 421 34.13 2.67 17.89
C GLN A 421 33.78 2.18 16.47
N ILE A 422 32.54 2.33 16.08
CA ILE A 422 32.03 1.96 14.75
C ILE A 422 31.57 3.22 14.05
N GLN A 423 32.01 3.41 12.82
CA GLN A 423 31.49 4.41 11.90
C GLN A 423 31.01 3.68 10.63
N PHE A 424 29.88 4.07 10.07
CA PHE A 424 29.34 3.46 8.88
C PHE A 424 28.72 4.50 7.95
N ASP A 425 28.71 4.18 6.66
CA ASP A 425 28.10 5.00 5.62
C ASP A 425 26.93 4.23 5.01
N MET A 426 25.78 4.91 4.89
CA MET A 426 24.54 4.36 4.36
C MET A 426 23.89 5.28 3.34
N THR A 427 23.18 4.66 2.37
CA THR A 427 22.29 5.32 1.41
C THR A 427 20.92 4.68 1.43
N ASN A 428 19.92 5.39 0.90
CA ASN A 428 18.65 4.81 0.48
C ASN A 428 18.58 4.82 -1.05
N GLU A 429 18.84 3.68 -1.67
CA GLU A 429 18.83 3.50 -3.14
C GLU A 429 17.43 3.27 -3.71
N GLY A 430 16.40 3.24 -2.85
CA GLY A 430 15.00 3.07 -3.25
C GLY A 430 14.40 4.32 -3.89
N SER A 431 13.11 4.27 -4.14
CA SER A 431 12.32 5.41 -4.66
C SER A 431 11.64 6.23 -3.56
N ALA A 432 11.45 5.68 -2.37
CA ALA A 432 10.70 6.31 -1.28
C ALA A 432 11.47 6.28 0.06
N PRO A 433 11.14 7.17 1.02
CA PRO A 433 11.67 7.12 2.38
C PRO A 433 11.26 5.84 3.12
N CYS A 434 12.08 5.42 4.07
CA CYS A 434 11.70 4.44 5.09
C CYS A 434 10.90 5.14 6.19
N TYR A 435 9.59 5.31 6.01
CA TYR A 435 8.75 6.15 6.88
C TYR A 435 8.73 5.72 8.34
N ALA A 436 8.73 4.41 8.59
CA ALA A 436 8.74 3.87 9.94
C ALA A 436 10.07 4.07 10.65
N GLY A 437 11.14 4.35 9.88
CA GLY A 437 12.48 4.51 10.43
C GLY A 437 13.05 3.20 10.98
N GLY A 438 14.11 3.31 11.74
CA GLY A 438 14.83 2.20 12.36
C GLY A 438 16.28 2.55 12.58
N ASN A 439 16.94 1.81 13.45
CA ASN A 439 18.29 2.11 13.88
C ASN A 439 19.27 0.99 13.50
N PRO A 440 20.38 1.29 12.81
CA PRO A 440 21.47 0.35 12.65
C PRO A 440 21.94 -0.16 14.02
N THR A 441 21.93 -1.48 14.16
CA THR A 441 22.26 -2.16 15.40
C THR A 441 23.37 -3.17 15.14
N PHE A 442 24.45 -3.08 15.90
CA PHE A 442 25.62 -3.93 15.77
C PHE A 442 25.65 -4.96 16.90
N TYR A 443 26.12 -6.15 16.59
CA TYR A 443 26.14 -7.28 17.51
C TYR A 443 27.49 -7.96 17.50
N LEU A 444 27.93 -8.43 18.67
CA LEU A 444 28.96 -9.44 18.78
C LEU A 444 28.28 -10.81 18.92
N VAL A 445 28.55 -11.70 18.00
CA VAL A 445 27.92 -13.03 17.92
C VAL A 445 28.99 -14.11 17.87
N ASP A 446 28.83 -15.21 18.62
CA ASP A 446 29.75 -16.35 18.56
C ASP A 446 29.40 -17.34 17.44
N SER A 447 30.24 -18.38 17.27
CA SER A 447 30.04 -19.44 16.27
C SER A 447 28.73 -20.21 16.41
N LEU A 448 28.07 -20.14 17.58
CA LEU A 448 26.76 -20.77 17.84
C LEU A 448 25.58 -19.79 17.66
N GLY A 449 25.84 -18.56 17.21
CA GLY A 449 24.82 -17.55 16.99
C GLY A 449 24.37 -16.82 18.27
N ARG A 450 25.05 -16.98 19.41
CA ARG A 450 24.71 -16.29 20.66
C ARG A 450 25.24 -14.88 20.65
N VAL A 451 24.41 -13.92 21.05
CA VAL A 451 24.77 -12.50 21.16
C VAL A 451 25.47 -12.25 22.51
N HIS A 452 26.65 -11.70 22.45
CA HIS A 452 27.48 -11.33 23.62
C HIS A 452 27.48 -9.83 23.90
N ALA A 453 27.27 -9.00 22.87
CA ALA A 453 27.17 -7.55 23.01
C ALA A 453 26.26 -6.98 21.92
N THR A 454 25.66 -5.83 22.21
CA THR A 454 24.78 -5.10 21.27
C THR A 454 25.03 -3.61 21.40
N ALA A 455 25.11 -2.93 20.26
CA ALA A 455 25.21 -1.47 20.18
C ALA A 455 24.15 -0.95 19.20
N VAL A 456 23.26 -0.10 19.68
CA VAL A 456 22.26 0.58 18.84
C VAL A 456 22.79 1.96 18.49
N SER A 457 22.81 2.28 17.19
CA SER A 457 23.16 3.62 16.72
C SER A 457 22.02 4.60 16.98
N GLU A 458 22.37 5.86 17.26
CA GLU A 458 21.38 6.95 17.26
C GLU A 458 20.94 7.37 15.84
N PHE A 459 21.66 6.91 14.82
CA PHE A 459 21.31 7.14 13.41
C PHE A 459 19.96 6.49 13.10
N ASN A 460 19.07 7.24 12.44
CA ASN A 460 17.79 6.71 12.01
C ASN A 460 17.70 6.66 10.48
N VAL A 461 17.41 5.51 9.92
CA VAL A 461 17.31 5.33 8.45
C VAL A 461 16.20 6.16 7.79
N ARG A 462 15.26 6.70 8.56
CA ARG A 462 14.27 7.66 8.09
C ARG A 462 14.91 8.96 7.58
N ASP A 463 16.07 9.33 8.12
CA ASP A 463 16.75 10.57 7.77
C ASP A 463 17.53 10.46 6.45
N LEU A 464 17.67 9.24 5.90
CA LEU A 464 18.28 9.04 4.59
C LEU A 464 17.45 9.72 3.49
N SER A 465 18.11 10.54 2.69
CA SER A 465 17.51 11.17 1.52
C SER A 465 17.21 10.14 0.43
N VAL A 466 16.28 10.48 -0.43
CA VAL A 466 15.94 9.73 -1.64
C VAL A 466 16.35 10.57 -2.85
N ALA A 467 17.04 9.94 -3.81
CA ALA A 467 17.50 10.62 -5.02
C ALA A 467 16.39 10.81 -6.04
N ASP A 468 16.40 11.97 -6.70
CA ASP A 468 15.61 12.22 -7.89
C ASP A 468 16.13 11.39 -9.07
N ARG A 469 15.33 11.26 -10.12
CA ARG A 469 15.71 10.49 -11.30
C ARG A 469 16.97 11.04 -11.97
N GLY A 470 17.98 10.18 -12.10
CA GLY A 470 19.26 10.50 -12.71
C GLY A 470 20.27 11.08 -11.72
N GLU A 471 19.94 11.18 -10.44
CA GLU A 471 20.84 11.54 -9.36
C GLU A 471 21.26 10.30 -8.57
N GLU A 472 22.41 10.40 -7.89
CA GLU A 472 22.88 9.38 -6.95
C GLU A 472 22.34 9.66 -5.54
N ALA A 473 22.02 8.62 -4.79
CA ALA A 473 21.60 8.75 -3.41
C ALA A 473 22.71 9.32 -2.53
N GLU A 474 22.37 10.30 -1.70
CA GLU A 474 23.34 10.93 -0.79
C GLU A 474 23.71 9.95 0.33
N SER A 475 25.01 9.77 0.53
CA SER A 475 25.53 8.95 1.62
C SER A 475 25.56 9.72 2.93
N MET A 476 25.01 9.12 3.98
CA MET A 476 25.05 9.67 5.34
C MET A 476 25.88 8.77 6.24
N THR A 477 26.61 9.40 7.15
CA THR A 477 27.50 8.70 8.10
C THR A 477 26.84 8.59 9.48
N GLY A 478 26.79 7.37 10.01
CA GLY A 478 26.36 7.08 11.38
C GLY A 478 27.48 6.53 12.23
N THR A 479 27.26 6.45 13.54
CA THR A 479 28.23 5.89 14.51
C THR A 479 27.54 5.00 15.55
N ALA A 480 28.28 4.04 16.09
CA ALA A 480 27.90 3.25 17.26
C ALA A 480 29.12 2.90 18.09
N VAL A 481 28.90 2.49 19.33
CA VAL A 481 29.99 2.03 20.23
C VAL A 481 29.60 0.64 20.75
N LEU A 482 30.38 -0.37 20.36
CA LEU A 482 30.18 -1.75 20.78
C LEU A 482 31.15 -2.12 21.90
N GLN A 483 30.62 -2.39 23.08
CA GLN A 483 31.41 -2.81 24.22
C GLN A 483 31.66 -4.32 24.19
N ILE A 484 32.86 -4.76 23.86
CA ILE A 484 33.24 -6.15 23.85
C ILE A 484 33.45 -6.64 25.29
N PRO A 485 32.90 -7.78 25.73
CA PRO A 485 33.17 -8.34 27.06
C PRO A 485 34.64 -8.68 27.29
N ASP A 486 35.14 -8.45 28.51
CA ASP A 486 36.50 -8.84 28.91
C ASP A 486 36.74 -10.36 28.88
N ALA A 487 35.70 -11.12 29.23
CA ALA A 487 35.78 -12.59 29.34
C ALA A 487 35.04 -13.24 28.16
N LEU A 488 35.77 -13.45 27.07
CA LEU A 488 35.35 -14.27 25.95
C LEU A 488 36.03 -15.64 26.03
N ILE A 489 35.32 -16.68 25.60
CA ILE A 489 35.93 -18.03 25.46
C ILE A 489 36.62 -18.13 24.09
N ASP A 490 37.51 -19.12 23.96
CA ASP A 490 38.17 -19.41 22.69
C ASP A 490 37.13 -19.82 21.66
N ASP A 491 36.87 -18.97 20.69
CA ASP A 491 35.87 -19.16 19.61
C ASP A 491 36.08 -18.13 18.49
N ASP A 492 35.44 -18.36 17.36
CA ASP A 492 35.27 -17.36 16.31
C ASP A 492 34.06 -16.46 16.63
N TYR A 493 34.29 -15.16 16.60
CA TYR A 493 33.27 -14.15 16.83
C TYR A 493 33.02 -13.32 15.57
N TYR A 494 31.79 -12.91 15.41
CA TYR A 494 31.36 -12.14 14.27
C TYR A 494 30.79 -10.79 14.73
N ILE A 495 31.18 -9.72 14.05
CA ILE A 495 30.44 -8.47 14.11
C ILE A 495 29.34 -8.55 13.06
N CYS A 496 28.11 -8.46 13.52
CA CYS A 496 26.93 -8.44 12.67
C CYS A 496 26.22 -7.10 12.75
N VAL A 497 25.48 -6.74 11.68
CA VAL A 497 24.64 -5.54 11.62
C VAL A 497 23.22 -5.90 11.23
N SER A 498 22.25 -5.20 11.80
CA SER A 498 20.85 -5.16 11.38
C SER A 498 20.39 -3.72 11.32
N VAL A 499 19.29 -3.45 10.63
CA VAL A 499 18.51 -2.23 10.86
C VAL A 499 17.21 -2.65 11.56
N VAL A 500 17.05 -2.21 12.80
CA VAL A 500 15.98 -2.62 13.70
C VAL A 500 14.94 -1.52 13.80
N ARG A 501 13.68 -1.83 13.46
CA ARG A 501 12.54 -0.95 13.62
C ARG A 501 11.99 -0.99 15.05
N ASP A 502 11.73 -2.21 15.52
CA ASP A 502 11.18 -2.50 16.84
C ASP A 502 11.64 -3.89 17.33
N GLU A 503 11.13 -4.35 18.46
CA GLU A 503 11.54 -5.63 19.06
C GLU A 503 11.22 -6.87 18.19
N ASN A 504 10.28 -6.75 17.24
CA ASN A 504 9.81 -7.83 16.39
C ASN A 504 10.20 -7.66 14.92
N THR A 505 10.62 -6.47 14.50
CA THR A 505 10.80 -6.11 13.09
C THR A 505 12.21 -5.60 12.84
N SER A 506 12.90 -6.25 11.92
CA SER A 506 14.16 -5.80 11.31
C SER A 506 14.04 -5.84 9.79
N TYR A 507 14.84 -5.03 9.12
CA TYR A 507 14.79 -4.94 7.66
C TYR A 507 15.74 -5.93 6.98
N ASN A 508 15.35 -6.47 5.84
CA ASN A 508 16.24 -7.16 4.93
C ASN A 508 17.18 -6.15 4.27
N LEU A 509 18.44 -6.47 4.26
CA LEU A 509 19.49 -5.66 3.64
C LEU A 509 20.06 -6.40 2.40
N PRO A 510 20.53 -5.69 1.38
CA PRO A 510 21.15 -6.29 0.22
C PRO A 510 22.60 -6.74 0.50
N LEU A 511 22.78 -7.54 1.54
CA LEU A 511 24.05 -8.07 1.98
C LEU A 511 24.03 -9.59 1.99
N ASP A 512 25.19 -10.20 1.80
CA ASP A 512 25.38 -11.64 1.96
C ASP A 512 25.54 -12.03 3.45
N TYR A 513 25.49 -13.31 3.75
CA TYR A 513 25.73 -13.88 5.08
C TYR A 513 24.77 -13.46 6.18
N GLN A 514 23.48 -13.54 5.92
CA GLN A 514 22.46 -13.40 6.94
C GLN A 514 22.43 -14.61 7.89
N ASP A 515 22.32 -14.40 9.20
CA ASP A 515 22.25 -15.48 10.20
C ASP A 515 20.86 -16.20 10.24
N GLY A 516 19.90 -15.74 9.45
CA GLY A 516 18.59 -16.34 9.28
C GLY A 516 17.58 -16.09 10.40
N THR A 517 17.98 -15.57 11.56
CA THR A 517 17.08 -15.50 12.72
C THR A 517 16.56 -14.11 13.06
N ARG A 518 17.25 -13.02 12.70
CA ARG A 518 16.84 -11.64 12.95
C ARG A 518 17.41 -10.69 11.91
N GLN A 519 17.59 -11.15 10.68
CA GLN A 519 18.17 -10.33 9.62
C GLN A 519 19.46 -9.63 10.07
N ARG A 520 20.34 -10.39 10.75
CA ARG A 520 21.67 -9.98 11.14
C ARG A 520 22.67 -10.40 10.08
N TYR A 521 23.43 -9.45 9.58
CA TYR A 521 24.35 -9.65 8.48
C TYR A 521 25.78 -9.58 9.02
N GLN A 522 26.55 -10.65 8.82
CA GLN A 522 27.94 -10.72 9.21
C GLN A 522 28.80 -9.77 8.37
N ILE A 523 29.53 -8.86 9.01
CA ILE A 523 30.38 -7.86 8.35
C ILE A 523 31.86 -8.02 8.69
N ALA A 524 32.21 -8.60 9.82
CA ALA A 524 33.59 -8.87 10.20
C ALA A 524 33.68 -10.12 11.09
N THR A 525 34.89 -10.69 11.15
CA THR A 525 35.22 -11.83 12.01
C THR A 525 36.46 -11.53 12.82
N PHE A 526 36.52 -11.98 14.06
CA PHE A 526 37.75 -12.06 14.83
C PHE A 526 37.76 -13.33 15.71
N THR A 527 38.96 -13.83 15.99
CA THR A 527 39.14 -15.08 16.75
C THR A 527 39.76 -14.78 18.11
N VAL A 528 39.21 -15.36 19.17
CA VAL A 528 39.78 -15.32 20.52
C VAL A 528 40.50 -16.65 20.77
N GLY A 529 41.72 -16.61 21.31
CA GLY A 529 42.49 -17.78 21.72
C GLY A 529 43.44 -18.38 20.67
N ALA A 530 43.72 -17.70 19.57
CA ALA A 530 44.58 -18.22 18.50
C ALA A 530 46.07 -17.88 18.59
N ASP A 531 46.55 -17.29 19.70
CA ASP A 531 47.96 -16.97 19.87
C ASP A 531 48.66 -17.96 20.81
N GLU A 532 49.28 -18.99 20.23
CA GLU A 532 50.55 -19.58 20.64
C GLU A 532 51.53 -19.67 19.48
#